data_fb234c98eefca1073ab16e6fea96ff14
#
_entry.id   fb234c98eefca1073ab16e6fea96ff14
#
_cell.length_a   1.000
_cell.length_b   1.000
_cell.length_c   1.000
_cell.angle_alpha   90.00
_cell.angle_beta   90.00
_cell.angle_gamma   90.00
#
_symmetry.space_group_name_H-M   'P 1'
#
loop_
_entity.id
_entity.type
_entity.pdbx_description
1 polymer ?
#
loop_
_entity_poly.entity_id
_entity_poly.type
_entity_poly.pdbx_seq_one_letter_code
_entity_poly.pdbx_strand_id
1 'polypeptide(L)'
;MNKIHIGILGAGKIGTAIYNLLVISGFDYDITVADQNILNDINTCDFQRLEIGEDECMLDDEFDKFVKDKTLIINALPYHLNFTAYKTCLEYNIPYFDLSEDDFLDKWIEKKRYISSTRTGVSFTMPHCGLAPGLSTVIANYLMEDFSTVHNLKIRVGALSQHSSNKLKYHTSWSSDGLVNEYKGNCQVISDGKYAEVPALCGHEKLTINGQDYEAFNTSGGIGTFAKTLVEQQKSCVNVNYKTIRRIGHLDYVDFLFNDLDLPNDMLVDIFRNHVTETTKDCVIIFIEI
;
A
#
# COMPACT_ATOMS: atom_id res chain seq x y z
N MET A 1 -20.47 26.20 0.10
CA MET A 1 -19.97 24.94 -0.51
C MET A 1 -20.61 23.80 0.27
N ASN A 2 -21.04 22.74 -0.38
CA ASN A 2 -21.51 21.57 0.36
C ASN A 2 -20.33 20.98 1.14
N LYS A 3 -20.56 20.56 2.37
CA LYS A 3 -19.56 19.91 3.22
C LYS A 3 -19.12 18.59 2.56
N ILE A 4 -17.84 18.28 2.59
CA ILE A 4 -17.32 17.02 2.04
C ILE A 4 -17.45 15.95 3.11
N HIS A 5 -18.24 14.92 2.82
CA HIS A 5 -18.48 13.77 3.70
C HIS A 5 -17.51 12.66 3.35
N ILE A 6 -16.53 12.40 4.20
CA ILE A 6 -15.48 11.39 3.99
C ILE A 6 -15.82 10.14 4.79
N GLY A 7 -15.91 9.00 4.13
CA GLY A 7 -15.95 7.69 4.77
C GLY A 7 -14.56 7.06 4.81
N ILE A 8 -14.12 6.64 5.99
CA ILE A 8 -12.89 5.85 6.16
C ILE A 8 -13.32 4.44 6.55
N LEU A 9 -12.92 3.46 5.76
CA LEU A 9 -13.11 2.04 6.05
C LEU A 9 -11.86 1.50 6.75
N GLY A 10 -12.03 0.96 7.96
CA GLY A 10 -10.95 0.49 8.81
C GLY A 10 -10.53 1.50 9.88
N ALA A 11 -10.67 1.11 11.15
CA ALA A 11 -10.24 1.87 12.34
C ALA A 11 -8.90 1.36 12.90
N GLY A 12 -8.10 0.66 12.08
CA GLY A 12 -6.76 0.21 12.43
C GLY A 12 -5.76 1.37 12.55
N LYS A 13 -4.48 1.06 12.74
CA LYS A 13 -3.40 2.07 12.90
C LYS A 13 -3.41 3.11 11.78
N ILE A 14 -3.55 2.68 10.52
CA ILE A 14 -3.50 3.56 9.35
C ILE A 14 -4.80 4.36 9.20
N GLY A 15 -5.97 3.73 9.31
CA GLY A 15 -7.25 4.45 9.23
C GLY A 15 -7.39 5.52 10.33
N THR A 16 -6.96 5.19 11.55
CA THR A 16 -6.90 6.17 12.67
C THR A 16 -5.91 7.32 12.37
N ALA A 17 -4.74 7.01 11.77
CA ALA A 17 -3.78 8.05 11.38
C ALA A 17 -4.36 8.97 10.29
N ILE A 18 -5.05 8.42 9.30
CA ILE A 18 -5.72 9.20 8.24
C ILE A 18 -6.80 10.09 8.86
N TYR A 19 -7.65 9.53 9.73
CA TYR A 19 -8.67 10.29 10.46
C TYR A 19 -8.06 11.49 11.19
N ASN A 20 -7.01 11.25 11.99
CA ASN A 20 -6.34 12.31 12.75
C ASN A 20 -5.74 13.38 11.85
N LEU A 21 -5.08 12.98 10.74
CA LEU A 21 -4.51 13.93 9.77
C LEU A 21 -5.59 14.80 9.11
N LEU A 22 -6.72 14.22 8.76
CA LEU A 22 -7.83 14.97 8.18
C LEU A 22 -8.46 15.94 9.20
N VAL A 23 -8.62 15.52 10.44
CA VAL A 23 -9.13 16.40 11.53
C VAL A 23 -8.20 17.59 11.76
N ILE A 24 -6.89 17.40 11.81
CA ILE A 24 -5.92 18.48 12.03
C ILE A 24 -5.61 19.31 10.79
N SER A 25 -6.07 18.90 9.62
CA SER A 25 -5.78 19.61 8.34
C SER A 25 -6.34 21.02 8.28
N GLY A 26 -7.30 21.35 9.12
CA GLY A 26 -8.00 22.65 9.16
C GLY A 26 -9.09 22.81 8.09
N PHE A 27 -9.37 21.78 7.29
CA PHE A 27 -10.48 21.78 6.35
C PHE A 27 -11.77 21.34 7.06
N ASP A 28 -12.91 21.88 6.63
CA ASP A 28 -14.23 21.53 7.20
C ASP A 28 -14.76 20.24 6.51
N TYR A 29 -14.20 19.11 6.91
CA TYR A 29 -14.67 17.79 6.51
C TYR A 29 -15.67 17.22 7.52
N ASP A 30 -16.62 16.43 7.04
CA ASP A 30 -17.46 15.55 7.83
C ASP A 30 -16.92 14.12 7.67
N ILE A 31 -16.31 13.59 8.73
CA ILE A 31 -15.58 12.33 8.65
C ILE A 31 -16.31 11.27 9.43
N THR A 32 -16.54 10.11 8.83
CA THR A 32 -17.06 8.93 9.53
C THR A 32 -16.11 7.75 9.30
N VAL A 33 -15.66 7.12 10.37
CA VAL A 33 -14.84 5.91 10.33
C VAL A 33 -15.72 4.70 10.56
N ALA A 34 -15.63 3.69 9.72
CA ALA A 34 -16.38 2.44 9.84
C ALA A 34 -15.43 1.25 10.05
N ASP A 35 -15.72 0.45 11.08
CA ASP A 35 -15.01 -0.79 11.39
C ASP A 35 -15.88 -1.68 12.28
N GLN A 36 -15.58 -2.96 12.35
CA GLN A 36 -16.20 -3.88 13.31
C GLN A 36 -15.85 -3.54 14.77
N ASN A 37 -14.67 -2.91 15.01
CA ASN A 37 -14.19 -2.54 16.34
C ASN A 37 -13.71 -1.08 16.35
N ILE A 38 -14.05 -0.35 17.41
CA ILE A 38 -13.51 0.99 17.65
C ILE A 38 -12.14 0.89 18.33
N LEU A 39 -11.16 1.64 17.85
CA LEU A 39 -9.92 1.92 18.56
C LEU A 39 -10.02 3.28 19.31
N ASN A 40 -9.26 3.42 20.40
CA ASN A 40 -9.44 4.48 21.40
C ASN A 40 -9.20 5.93 20.92
N ASP A 41 -8.62 6.12 19.73
CA ASP A 41 -8.18 7.44 19.24
C ASP A 41 -9.18 8.07 18.24
N ILE A 42 -10.37 7.48 18.06
CA ILE A 42 -11.42 8.02 17.19
C ILE A 42 -12.56 8.53 18.07
N ASN A 43 -13.05 9.75 17.76
CA ASN A 43 -14.22 10.28 18.44
C ASN A 43 -15.43 9.36 18.17
N THR A 44 -16.12 8.96 19.23
CA THR A 44 -17.28 8.06 19.14
C THR A 44 -18.41 8.61 18.28
N CYS A 45 -18.54 9.93 18.15
CA CYS A 45 -19.52 10.57 17.25
C CYS A 45 -19.17 10.39 15.77
N ASP A 46 -17.90 10.14 15.46
CA ASP A 46 -17.38 9.97 14.10
C ASP A 46 -17.17 8.49 13.74
N PHE A 47 -17.63 7.58 14.61
CA PHE A 47 -17.49 6.15 14.42
C PHE A 47 -18.82 5.46 14.14
N GLN A 48 -18.84 4.60 13.13
CA GLN A 48 -19.94 3.69 12.85
C GLN A 48 -19.45 2.25 12.91
N ARG A 49 -20.08 1.42 13.74
CA ARG A 49 -19.81 0.00 13.76
C ARG A 49 -20.35 -0.64 12.49
N LEU A 50 -19.48 -1.31 11.74
CA LEU A 50 -19.83 -1.93 10.47
C LEU A 50 -18.94 -3.15 10.24
N GLU A 51 -19.54 -4.27 9.85
CA GLU A 51 -18.83 -5.48 9.44
C GLU A 51 -18.80 -5.56 7.91
N ILE A 52 -17.61 -5.77 7.34
CA ILE A 52 -17.41 -5.88 5.90
C ILE A 52 -16.84 -7.26 5.63
N GLY A 53 -17.62 -8.11 4.96
CA GLY A 53 -17.25 -9.48 4.59
C GLY A 53 -16.55 -9.56 3.24
N GLU A 54 -15.90 -10.69 2.98
CA GLU A 54 -15.29 -11.02 1.69
C GLU A 54 -16.32 -11.44 0.64
N ASP A 55 -17.45 -11.99 1.07
CA ASP A 55 -18.48 -12.53 0.20
C ASP A 55 -19.42 -11.45 -0.32
N GLU A 56 -19.51 -11.33 -1.65
CA GLU A 56 -20.43 -10.42 -2.35
C GLU A 56 -21.90 -10.61 -1.98
N CYS A 57 -22.27 -11.79 -1.48
CA CYS A 57 -23.62 -12.12 -1.03
C CYS A 57 -23.98 -11.62 0.36
N MET A 58 -23.01 -11.11 1.12
CA MET A 58 -23.16 -10.55 2.46
C MET A 58 -23.00 -9.01 2.51
N LEU A 59 -23.16 -8.33 1.36
CA LEU A 59 -23.24 -6.86 1.37
C LEU A 59 -24.47 -6.48 2.19
N ASP A 60 -24.22 -6.08 3.42
CA ASP A 60 -25.25 -5.64 4.33
C ASP A 60 -25.84 -4.32 3.81
N ASP A 61 -27.16 -4.19 3.87
CA ASP A 61 -27.86 -2.93 3.59
C ASP A 61 -27.25 -1.73 4.33
N GLU A 62 -26.56 -1.98 5.45
CA GLU A 62 -25.88 -0.96 6.23
C GLU A 62 -24.58 -0.46 5.56
N PHE A 63 -23.81 -1.35 4.94
CA PHE A 63 -22.59 -0.96 4.20
C PHE A 63 -22.95 -0.12 2.97
N ASP A 64 -23.95 -0.53 2.23
CA ASP A 64 -24.49 0.21 1.10
C ASP A 64 -24.95 1.62 1.50
N LYS A 65 -25.71 1.71 2.59
CA LYS A 65 -26.18 3.00 3.15
C LYS A 65 -25.00 3.87 3.55
N PHE A 66 -23.97 3.28 4.20
CA PHE A 66 -22.76 3.99 4.59
C PHE A 66 -22.08 4.61 3.37
N VAL A 67 -21.82 3.83 2.32
CA VAL A 67 -21.13 4.30 1.11
C VAL A 67 -21.95 5.38 0.39
N LYS A 68 -23.25 5.18 0.21
CA LYS A 68 -24.15 6.12 -0.49
C LYS A 68 -24.18 7.52 0.12
N ASP A 69 -23.99 7.60 1.44
CA ASP A 69 -24.03 8.87 2.19
C ASP A 69 -22.73 9.67 2.12
N LYS A 70 -21.69 9.14 1.46
CA LYS A 70 -20.37 9.76 1.42
C LYS A 70 -20.09 10.47 0.08
N THR A 71 -19.26 11.51 0.16
CA THR A 71 -18.71 12.19 -1.02
C THR A 71 -17.55 11.41 -1.60
N LEU A 72 -16.77 10.70 -0.75
CA LEU A 72 -15.68 9.82 -1.13
C LEU A 72 -15.43 8.78 -0.03
N ILE A 73 -14.79 7.68 -0.41
CA ILE A 73 -14.36 6.61 0.49
C ILE A 73 -12.82 6.49 0.43
N ILE A 74 -12.22 6.41 1.62
CA ILE A 74 -10.82 6.02 1.81
C ILE A 74 -10.80 4.64 2.47
N ASN A 75 -10.30 3.65 1.77
CA ASN A 75 -10.24 2.28 2.26
C ASN A 75 -8.87 1.98 2.89
N ALA A 76 -8.86 1.73 4.20
CA ALA A 76 -7.72 1.33 5.00
C ALA A 76 -7.89 -0.07 5.61
N LEU A 77 -8.77 -0.89 5.03
CA LEU A 77 -8.97 -2.30 5.37
C LEU A 77 -7.81 -3.17 4.83
N PRO A 78 -7.69 -4.43 5.30
CA PRO A 78 -6.81 -5.40 4.68
C PRO A 78 -7.11 -5.58 3.18
N TYR A 79 -6.05 -5.80 2.37
CA TYR A 79 -6.13 -5.78 0.91
C TYR A 79 -7.17 -6.74 0.31
N HIS A 80 -7.43 -7.89 0.94
CA HIS A 80 -8.42 -8.86 0.47
C HIS A 80 -9.88 -8.34 0.50
N LEU A 81 -10.14 -7.25 1.24
CA LEU A 81 -11.44 -6.55 1.25
C LEU A 81 -11.53 -5.40 0.24
N ASN A 82 -10.44 -5.08 -0.46
CA ASN A 82 -10.42 -3.95 -1.40
C ASN A 82 -11.47 -4.07 -2.50
N PHE A 83 -11.59 -5.28 -3.07
CA PHE A 83 -12.53 -5.49 -4.17
C PHE A 83 -13.98 -5.26 -3.76
N THR A 84 -14.39 -5.73 -2.58
CA THR A 84 -15.73 -5.52 -2.03
C THR A 84 -16.00 -4.01 -1.84
N ALA A 85 -15.09 -3.30 -1.18
CA ALA A 85 -15.21 -1.87 -0.95
C ALA A 85 -15.26 -1.07 -2.27
N TYR A 86 -14.36 -1.38 -3.20
CA TYR A 86 -14.30 -0.76 -4.52
C TYR A 86 -15.59 -0.99 -5.34
N LYS A 87 -16.09 -2.23 -5.37
CA LYS A 87 -17.28 -2.60 -6.14
C LYS A 87 -18.50 -1.80 -5.69
N THR A 88 -18.71 -1.69 -4.37
CA THR A 88 -19.81 -0.87 -3.81
C THR A 88 -19.64 0.60 -4.16
N CYS A 89 -18.44 1.15 -4.05
CA CYS A 89 -18.18 2.55 -4.45
C CYS A 89 -18.48 2.78 -5.95
N LEU A 90 -18.09 1.83 -6.80
CA LEU A 90 -18.36 1.90 -8.23
C LEU A 90 -19.86 1.85 -8.55
N GLU A 91 -20.63 1.00 -7.85
CA GLU A 91 -22.07 0.86 -8.04
C GLU A 91 -22.81 2.16 -7.75
N TYR A 92 -22.40 2.86 -6.68
CA TYR A 92 -23.00 4.13 -6.26
C TYR A 92 -22.28 5.38 -6.81
N ASN A 93 -21.31 5.18 -7.70
CA ASN A 93 -20.53 6.26 -8.30
C ASN A 93 -19.85 7.17 -7.28
N ILE A 94 -19.32 6.58 -6.20
CA ILE A 94 -18.57 7.26 -5.15
C ILE A 94 -17.07 7.15 -5.43
N PRO A 95 -16.30 8.25 -5.36
CA PRO A 95 -14.85 8.22 -5.44
C PRO A 95 -14.22 7.28 -4.42
N TYR A 96 -13.26 6.46 -4.89
CA TYR A 96 -12.60 5.43 -4.09
C TYR A 96 -11.09 5.63 -4.06
N PHE A 97 -10.52 5.50 -2.87
CA PHE A 97 -9.08 5.52 -2.63
C PHE A 97 -8.71 4.33 -1.75
N ASP A 98 -7.58 3.68 -2.03
CA ASP A 98 -6.97 2.71 -1.13
C ASP A 98 -5.45 2.89 -1.04
N LEU A 99 -4.81 2.12 -0.17
CA LEU A 99 -3.41 2.32 0.23
C LEU A 99 -2.49 1.19 -0.25
N SER A 100 -3.08 0.09 -0.69
CA SER A 100 -2.36 -1.15 -0.96
C SER A 100 -2.24 -1.44 -2.45
N GLU A 101 -1.36 -2.35 -2.79
CA GLU A 101 -1.33 -3.01 -4.09
C GLU A 101 -2.16 -4.29 -4.01
N ASP A 102 -3.04 -4.43 -4.98
CA ASP A 102 -3.89 -5.60 -5.16
C ASP A 102 -3.99 -5.92 -6.65
N ASP A 103 -3.22 -6.91 -7.08
CA ASP A 103 -3.14 -7.35 -8.47
C ASP A 103 -4.51 -7.73 -9.08
N PHE A 104 -5.43 -8.27 -8.27
CA PHE A 104 -6.76 -8.62 -8.73
C PHE A 104 -7.59 -7.37 -9.00
N LEU A 105 -7.60 -6.43 -8.06
CA LEU A 105 -8.30 -5.18 -8.19
C LEU A 105 -7.72 -4.35 -9.36
N ASP A 106 -6.40 -4.30 -9.51
CA ASP A 106 -5.73 -3.57 -10.58
C ASP A 106 -6.14 -4.06 -11.97
N LYS A 107 -6.11 -5.36 -12.20
CA LYS A 107 -6.55 -5.98 -13.46
C LYS A 107 -8.02 -5.68 -13.72
N TRP A 108 -8.85 -5.63 -12.68
CA TRP A 108 -10.26 -5.34 -12.79
C TRP A 108 -10.52 -3.87 -13.13
N ILE A 109 -9.80 -2.92 -12.50
CA ILE A 109 -9.85 -1.49 -12.80
C ILE A 109 -9.37 -1.23 -14.23
N GLU A 110 -8.26 -1.81 -14.67
CA GLU A 110 -7.76 -1.69 -16.05
C GLU A 110 -8.80 -2.13 -17.07
N LYS A 111 -9.42 -3.29 -16.85
CA LYS A 111 -10.50 -3.81 -17.71
C LYS A 111 -11.71 -2.88 -17.76
N LYS A 112 -12.09 -2.28 -16.63
CA LYS A 112 -13.22 -1.35 -16.56
C LYS A 112 -12.92 0.00 -17.20
N ARG A 113 -11.70 0.53 -17.06
CA ARG A 113 -11.26 1.76 -17.77
C ARG A 113 -11.41 1.60 -19.28
N TYR A 114 -11.04 0.46 -19.83
CA TYR A 114 -11.22 0.17 -21.24
C TYR A 114 -12.69 0.17 -21.68
N ILE A 115 -13.59 -0.37 -20.87
CA ILE A 115 -15.04 -0.40 -21.13
C ILE A 115 -15.68 0.98 -20.91
N SER A 116 -15.17 1.75 -19.97
CA SER A 116 -15.73 3.01 -19.48
C SER A 116 -15.29 4.24 -20.30
N SER A 117 -14.28 4.12 -21.16
CA SER A 117 -13.88 5.21 -22.07
C SER A 117 -15.03 5.70 -22.98
N THR A 118 -16.15 4.97 -22.99
CA THR A 118 -17.39 5.30 -23.73
C THR A 118 -18.53 5.83 -22.85
N ARG A 119 -18.36 5.94 -21.52
CA ARG A 119 -19.40 6.40 -20.58
C ARG A 119 -18.94 7.65 -19.83
N THR A 120 -19.69 8.74 -19.98
CA THR A 120 -19.61 9.93 -19.12
C THR A 120 -20.18 9.58 -17.74
N GLY A 121 -19.44 9.83 -16.66
CA GLY A 121 -19.94 9.69 -15.29
C GLY A 121 -19.38 8.54 -14.47
N VAL A 122 -18.17 8.07 -14.77
CA VAL A 122 -17.48 7.08 -13.91
C VAL A 122 -16.81 7.78 -12.73
N SER A 123 -17.05 7.25 -11.53
CA SER A 123 -16.40 7.73 -10.32
C SER A 123 -14.88 7.66 -10.43
N PHE A 124 -14.23 8.63 -9.81
CA PHE A 124 -12.78 8.66 -9.70
C PHE A 124 -12.30 7.53 -8.79
N THR A 125 -11.32 6.76 -9.26
CA THR A 125 -10.72 5.65 -8.52
C THR A 125 -9.20 5.83 -8.51
N MET A 126 -8.61 5.85 -7.31
CA MET A 126 -7.19 5.98 -7.10
C MET A 126 -6.70 4.95 -6.07
N PRO A 127 -6.33 3.75 -6.49
CA PRO A 127 -5.61 2.82 -5.65
C PRO A 127 -4.18 3.28 -5.40
N HIS A 128 -3.42 2.56 -4.57
CA HIS A 128 -1.99 2.80 -4.34
C HIS A 128 -1.66 4.16 -3.70
N CYS A 129 -2.52 4.67 -2.82
CA CYS A 129 -2.30 5.94 -2.12
C CYS A 129 -1.57 5.76 -0.78
N GLY A 130 -0.78 4.70 -0.63
CA GLY A 130 -0.01 4.41 0.57
C GLY A 130 1.36 5.11 0.61
N LEU A 131 2.25 4.57 1.43
CA LEU A 131 3.65 4.98 1.49
C LEU A 131 4.43 4.49 0.27
N ALA A 132 4.33 3.19 0.00
CA ALA A 132 4.87 2.46 -1.14
C ALA A 132 3.97 1.23 -1.39
N PRO A 133 3.15 1.28 -2.43
CA PRO A 133 3.06 2.31 -3.47
C PRO A 133 2.35 3.60 -3.02
N GLY A 134 2.71 4.73 -3.63
CA GLY A 134 2.09 6.03 -3.40
C GLY A 134 3.10 7.14 -3.15
N LEU A 135 3.32 7.55 -1.90
CA LEU A 135 4.17 8.69 -1.56
C LEU A 135 5.59 8.57 -2.14
N SER A 136 6.20 7.39 -2.10
CA SER A 136 7.54 7.15 -2.62
C SER A 136 7.65 7.43 -4.12
N THR A 137 6.64 7.05 -4.90
CA THR A 137 6.61 7.27 -6.35
C THR A 137 6.25 8.71 -6.72
N VAL A 138 5.43 9.40 -5.90
CA VAL A 138 5.16 10.84 -6.05
C VAL A 138 6.44 11.64 -5.85
N ILE A 139 7.21 11.34 -4.79
CA ILE A 139 8.50 12.00 -4.53
C ILE A 139 9.49 11.70 -5.65
N ALA A 140 9.57 10.44 -6.10
CA ALA A 140 10.44 10.05 -7.20
C ALA A 140 10.10 10.81 -8.49
N ASN A 141 8.82 10.89 -8.85
CA ASN A 141 8.38 11.66 -10.02
C ASN A 141 8.73 13.14 -9.91
N TYR A 142 8.51 13.76 -8.74
CA TYR A 142 8.85 15.15 -8.49
C TYR A 142 10.36 15.39 -8.67
N LEU A 143 11.21 14.54 -8.10
CA LEU A 143 12.67 14.66 -8.24
C LEU A 143 13.14 14.47 -9.70
N MET A 144 12.44 13.67 -10.49
CA MET A 144 12.76 13.45 -11.91
C MET A 144 12.48 14.68 -12.80
N GLU A 145 11.65 15.64 -12.34
CA GLU A 145 11.29 16.81 -13.15
C GLU A 145 12.50 17.69 -13.50
N ASP A 146 13.54 17.66 -12.68
CA ASP A 146 14.78 18.42 -12.89
C ASP A 146 15.72 17.80 -13.96
N PHE A 147 15.40 16.62 -14.48
CA PHE A 147 16.26 15.85 -15.39
C PHE A 147 15.59 15.61 -16.74
N SER A 148 16.33 15.89 -17.83
CA SER A 148 15.88 15.55 -19.19
C SER A 148 15.97 14.06 -19.49
N THR A 149 16.90 13.36 -18.84
CA THR A 149 17.11 11.91 -18.94
C THR A 149 17.54 11.38 -17.58
N VAL A 150 16.87 10.32 -17.12
CA VAL A 150 17.20 9.61 -15.89
C VAL A 150 17.84 8.28 -16.24
N HIS A 151 19.12 8.10 -15.93
CA HIS A 151 19.80 6.83 -16.18
C HIS A 151 19.44 5.77 -15.17
N ASN A 152 19.38 6.14 -13.88
CA ASN A 152 19.01 5.23 -12.81
C ASN A 152 18.11 5.94 -11.81
N LEU A 153 16.98 5.35 -11.52
CA LEU A 153 16.11 5.74 -10.42
C LEU A 153 16.01 4.57 -9.44
N LYS A 154 16.53 4.78 -8.24
CA LYS A 154 16.47 3.81 -7.16
C LYS A 154 15.54 4.30 -6.07
N ILE A 155 14.47 3.57 -5.81
CA ILE A 155 13.53 3.83 -4.73
C ILE A 155 13.77 2.78 -3.65
N ARG A 156 14.08 3.20 -2.44
CA ARG A 156 14.37 2.34 -1.29
C ARG A 156 13.48 2.76 -0.13
N VAL A 157 12.64 1.86 0.33
CA VAL A 157 11.69 2.14 1.42
C VAL A 157 11.81 1.05 2.48
N GLY A 158 11.75 1.42 3.75
CA GLY A 158 11.76 0.46 4.84
C GLY A 158 10.92 0.94 6.01
N ALA A 159 10.04 0.08 6.50
CA ALA A 159 9.45 0.18 7.83
C ALA A 159 10.23 -0.74 8.77
N LEU A 160 10.94 -0.15 9.74
CA LEU A 160 11.93 -0.83 10.56
C LEU A 160 11.64 -0.61 12.03
N SER A 161 11.66 -1.67 12.82
CA SER A 161 11.68 -1.51 14.27
C SER A 161 12.93 -0.74 14.71
N GLN A 162 12.77 0.22 15.64
CA GLN A 162 13.92 0.96 16.18
C GLN A 162 14.91 0.04 16.88
N HIS A 163 14.40 -0.97 17.58
CA HIS A 163 15.18 -1.98 18.25
C HIS A 163 14.63 -3.36 17.92
N SER A 164 15.46 -4.23 17.38
CA SER A 164 15.12 -5.63 17.15
C SER A 164 16.16 -6.53 17.83
N SER A 165 15.70 -7.34 18.78
CA SER A 165 16.57 -8.25 19.54
C SER A 165 16.60 -9.66 18.97
N ASN A 166 15.66 -10.01 18.08
CA ASN A 166 15.63 -11.33 17.47
C ASN A 166 16.62 -11.47 16.29
N LYS A 167 16.88 -12.70 15.88
CA LYS A 167 17.78 -12.99 14.75
C LYS A 167 17.23 -12.48 13.41
N LEU A 168 15.90 -12.46 13.26
CA LEU A 168 15.22 -11.90 12.08
C LEU A 168 15.47 -10.40 11.91
N LYS A 169 15.94 -9.69 12.97
CA LYS A 169 16.16 -8.23 12.98
C LYS A 169 14.91 -7.44 12.63
N TYR A 170 13.76 -7.99 12.96
CA TYR A 170 12.46 -7.43 12.60
C TYR A 170 11.43 -7.64 13.71
N HIS A 171 10.58 -6.65 13.91
CA HIS A 171 9.36 -6.71 14.69
C HIS A 171 8.23 -6.16 13.81
N THR A 172 7.06 -6.78 13.84
CA THR A 172 5.92 -6.34 13.05
C THR A 172 5.39 -5.00 13.57
N SER A 173 5.22 -4.03 12.68
CA SER A 173 4.61 -2.73 13.00
C SER A 173 3.40 -2.43 12.13
N TRP A 174 3.15 -3.24 11.12
CA TRP A 174 2.07 -3.13 10.16
C TRP A 174 1.50 -4.52 9.79
N SER A 175 0.67 -4.61 8.76
CA SER A 175 -0.03 -5.84 8.37
C SER A 175 0.92 -7.00 8.06
N SER A 176 0.75 -8.13 8.75
CA SER A 176 1.48 -9.37 8.46
C SER A 176 1.11 -9.95 7.10
N ASP A 177 -0.16 -9.81 6.69
CA ASP A 177 -0.63 -10.23 5.36
C ASP A 177 0.06 -9.43 4.26
N GLY A 178 0.13 -8.11 4.41
CA GLY A 178 0.84 -7.23 3.49
C GLY A 178 2.33 -7.55 3.42
N LEU A 179 2.97 -7.83 4.56
CA LEU A 179 4.39 -8.22 4.61
C LEU A 179 4.66 -9.52 3.85
N VAL A 180 3.82 -10.54 4.03
CA VAL A 180 3.96 -11.81 3.31
C VAL A 180 3.73 -11.62 1.81
N ASN A 181 2.73 -10.81 1.43
CA ASN A 181 2.48 -10.48 0.04
C ASN A 181 3.67 -9.76 -0.60
N GLU A 182 4.28 -8.80 0.11
CA GLU A 182 5.46 -8.04 -0.35
C GLU A 182 6.67 -8.93 -0.70
N TYR A 183 6.84 -10.05 -0.01
CA TYR A 183 7.97 -10.98 -0.18
C TYR A 183 7.73 -12.06 -1.25
N LYS A 184 6.65 -12.00 -1.98
CA LYS A 184 6.29 -13.00 -3.01
C LYS A 184 6.08 -12.36 -4.38
N GLY A 185 6.03 -13.24 -5.40
CA GLY A 185 5.71 -12.85 -6.76
C GLY A 185 6.82 -12.11 -7.48
N ASN A 186 6.43 -11.30 -8.45
CA ASN A 186 7.31 -10.54 -9.31
C ASN A 186 7.26 -9.06 -8.97
N CYS A 187 8.41 -8.41 -9.05
CA CYS A 187 8.61 -6.99 -8.82
C CYS A 187 8.75 -6.27 -10.16
N GLN A 188 8.00 -5.21 -10.36
CA GLN A 188 8.06 -4.41 -11.58
C GLN A 188 9.34 -3.55 -11.59
N VAL A 189 10.00 -3.51 -12.73
CA VAL A 189 11.21 -2.71 -12.96
C VAL A 189 11.20 -2.10 -14.36
N ILE A 190 12.03 -1.08 -14.57
CA ILE A 190 12.47 -0.70 -15.91
C ILE A 190 13.93 -1.10 -16.02
N SER A 191 14.29 -1.85 -17.06
CA SER A 191 15.65 -2.24 -17.39
C SER A 191 15.92 -1.90 -18.87
N ASP A 192 16.99 -1.16 -19.12
CA ASP A 192 17.35 -0.69 -20.46
C ASP A 192 16.17 0.01 -21.20
N GLY A 193 15.43 0.82 -20.48
CA GLY A 193 14.27 1.57 -20.98
C GLY A 193 13.01 0.74 -21.27
N LYS A 194 12.98 -0.52 -20.84
CA LYS A 194 11.86 -1.43 -21.06
C LYS A 194 11.26 -1.91 -19.73
N TYR A 195 9.96 -2.04 -19.71
CA TYR A 195 9.28 -2.73 -18.61
C TYR A 195 9.74 -4.18 -18.53
N ALA A 196 10.05 -4.62 -17.33
CA ALA A 196 10.44 -5.98 -17.01
C ALA A 196 9.95 -6.35 -15.60
N GLU A 197 10.03 -7.63 -15.28
CA GLU A 197 9.72 -8.17 -13.97
C GLU A 197 10.90 -8.99 -13.46
N VAL A 198 11.16 -8.91 -12.16
CA VAL A 198 12.20 -9.67 -11.46
C VAL A 198 11.60 -10.33 -10.22
N PRO A 199 12.09 -11.50 -9.78
CA PRO A 199 11.56 -12.15 -8.59
C PRO A 199 11.70 -11.29 -7.33
N ALA A 200 10.77 -11.42 -6.39
CA ALA A 200 10.94 -10.92 -5.04
C ALA A 200 12.12 -11.61 -4.34
N LEU A 201 12.61 -11.05 -3.24
CA LEU A 201 13.75 -11.48 -2.42
C LEU A 201 15.10 -11.56 -3.16
N CYS A 202 15.17 -11.22 -4.46
CA CYS A 202 16.43 -11.16 -5.19
C CYS A 202 17.00 -9.73 -5.28
N GLY A 203 18.15 -9.58 -5.97
CA GLY A 203 18.76 -8.28 -6.17
C GLY A 203 19.31 -7.63 -4.91
N HIS A 204 19.79 -8.44 -3.98
CA HIS A 204 20.39 -7.99 -2.71
C HIS A 204 21.45 -6.91 -2.92
N GLU A 205 21.38 -5.86 -2.13
CA GLU A 205 22.40 -4.81 -2.06
C GLU A 205 22.60 -4.35 -0.62
N LYS A 206 23.78 -3.80 -0.34
CA LYS A 206 24.08 -3.13 0.93
C LYS A 206 24.11 -1.63 0.70
N LEU A 207 23.56 -0.87 1.63
CA LEU A 207 23.54 0.58 1.57
C LEU A 207 23.74 1.18 2.97
N THR A 208 24.39 2.34 3.01
CA THR A 208 24.60 3.08 4.26
C THR A 208 23.81 4.38 4.20
N ILE A 209 22.89 4.58 5.16
CA ILE A 209 22.08 5.78 5.27
C ILE A 209 22.36 6.41 6.64
N ASN A 210 22.79 7.67 6.65
CA ASN A 210 23.14 8.40 7.87
C ASN A 210 24.12 7.64 8.80
N GLY A 211 25.10 6.93 8.21
CA GLY A 211 26.10 6.16 8.96
C GLY A 211 25.62 4.83 9.52
N GLN A 212 24.39 4.43 9.21
CA GLN A 212 23.85 3.12 9.58
C GLN A 212 23.77 2.22 8.35
N ASP A 213 24.26 0.99 8.49
CA ASP A 213 24.23 -0.01 7.42
C ASP A 213 22.91 -0.77 7.39
N TYR A 214 22.43 -0.98 6.17
CA TYR A 214 21.21 -1.70 5.83
C TYR A 214 21.47 -2.65 4.66
N GLU A 215 20.53 -3.54 4.45
CA GLU A 215 20.38 -4.28 3.21
C GLU A 215 19.08 -3.89 2.52
N ALA A 216 19.04 -4.05 1.19
CA ALA A 216 17.81 -3.91 0.43
C ALA A 216 17.74 -4.98 -0.65
N PHE A 217 16.52 -5.40 -0.96
CA PHE A 217 16.21 -6.43 -1.94
C PHE A 217 14.84 -6.19 -2.56
N ASN A 218 14.61 -6.78 -3.73
CA ASN A 218 13.35 -6.60 -4.44
C ASN A 218 12.19 -7.18 -3.64
N THR A 219 11.11 -6.39 -3.57
CA THR A 219 9.82 -6.84 -3.04
C THR A 219 8.71 -6.37 -3.96
N SER A 220 7.61 -7.13 -4.02
CA SER A 220 6.48 -6.75 -4.85
C SER A 220 5.78 -5.51 -4.28
N GLY A 221 5.01 -4.84 -5.10
CA GLY A 221 4.06 -3.83 -4.67
C GLY A 221 4.56 -2.40 -4.61
N GLY A 222 5.76 -2.19 -4.16
CA GLY A 222 6.22 -0.85 -3.76
C GLY A 222 6.30 0.22 -4.85
N ILE A 223 6.32 -0.17 -6.12
CA ILE A 223 6.36 0.76 -7.26
C ILE A 223 4.97 1.03 -7.87
N GLY A 224 3.98 0.17 -7.59
CA GLY A 224 2.64 0.26 -8.15
C GLY A 224 2.63 0.39 -9.68
N THR A 225 1.79 1.25 -10.22
CA THR A 225 1.69 1.50 -11.66
C THR A 225 2.79 2.41 -12.23
N PHE A 226 3.74 2.88 -11.42
CA PHE A 226 4.68 3.93 -11.81
C PHE A 226 5.60 3.52 -12.97
N ALA A 227 6.12 2.28 -12.97
CA ALA A 227 6.97 1.79 -14.05
C ALA A 227 6.23 1.77 -15.40
N LYS A 228 4.98 1.28 -15.43
CA LYS A 228 4.12 1.31 -16.62
C LYS A 228 3.88 2.74 -17.09
N THR A 229 3.52 3.63 -16.16
CA THR A 229 3.25 5.05 -16.45
C THR A 229 4.45 5.74 -17.09
N LEU A 230 5.67 5.49 -16.59
CA LEU A 230 6.88 6.08 -17.17
C LEU A 230 7.12 5.61 -18.62
N VAL A 231 6.90 4.33 -18.89
CA VAL A 231 7.05 3.78 -20.25
C VAL A 231 5.97 4.31 -21.17
N GLU A 232 4.71 4.34 -20.74
CA GLU A 232 3.58 4.85 -21.54
C GLU A 232 3.72 6.34 -21.86
N GLN A 233 4.21 7.14 -20.93
CA GLN A 233 4.47 8.55 -21.13
C GLN A 233 5.77 8.83 -21.89
N GLN A 234 6.48 7.78 -22.32
CA GLN A 234 7.78 7.88 -23.01
C GLN A 234 8.80 8.76 -22.28
N LYS A 235 8.75 8.76 -20.95
CA LYS A 235 9.75 9.45 -20.15
C LYS A 235 11.11 8.77 -20.35
N SER A 236 12.14 9.57 -20.58
CA SER A 236 13.51 9.08 -20.80
C SER A 236 14.10 8.53 -19.49
N CYS A 237 13.77 7.28 -19.19
CA CYS A 237 14.22 6.60 -17.98
C CYS A 237 14.78 5.23 -18.35
N VAL A 238 16.07 4.99 -18.04
CA VAL A 238 16.76 3.77 -18.47
C VAL A 238 16.55 2.64 -17.49
N ASN A 239 16.80 2.88 -16.20
CA ASN A 239 16.62 1.88 -15.16
C ASN A 239 15.80 2.45 -13.99
N VAL A 240 14.79 1.72 -13.57
CA VAL A 240 13.99 2.03 -12.39
C VAL A 240 13.78 0.77 -11.58
N ASN A 241 14.05 0.82 -10.30
CA ASN A 241 13.76 -0.28 -9.41
C ASN A 241 13.39 0.20 -8.00
N TYR A 242 12.54 -0.58 -7.37
CA TYR A 242 12.16 -0.46 -5.98
C TYR A 242 12.73 -1.63 -5.19
N LYS A 243 13.23 -1.34 -3.98
CA LYS A 243 13.66 -2.38 -3.03
C LYS A 243 13.24 -1.99 -1.62
N THR A 244 12.91 -2.99 -0.84
CA THR A 244 12.63 -2.80 0.58
C THR A 244 13.92 -2.81 1.38
N ILE A 245 14.07 -1.80 2.26
CA ILE A 245 15.18 -1.69 3.21
C ILE A 245 14.90 -2.56 4.42
N ARG A 246 15.89 -3.34 4.85
CA ARG A 246 15.86 -4.11 6.09
C ARG A 246 17.20 -4.00 6.84
N ARG A 247 17.23 -4.44 8.11
CA ARG A 247 18.47 -4.60 8.87
C ARG A 247 19.26 -5.76 8.29
N ILE A 248 20.61 -5.61 8.23
CA ILE A 248 21.51 -6.64 7.68
C ILE A 248 21.27 -8.01 8.32
N GLY A 249 21.09 -9.03 7.48
CA GLY A 249 20.83 -10.41 7.84
C GLY A 249 19.35 -10.78 7.97
N HIS A 250 18.43 -9.88 7.65
CA HIS A 250 17.00 -10.20 7.59
C HIS A 250 16.66 -11.08 6.38
N LEU A 251 17.25 -10.77 5.22
CA LEU A 251 17.01 -11.51 3.99
C LEU A 251 17.28 -13.00 4.12
N ASP A 252 18.40 -13.38 4.77
CA ASP A 252 18.77 -14.78 4.93
C ASP A 252 17.67 -15.63 5.60
N TYR A 253 16.97 -15.04 6.58
CA TYR A 253 15.91 -15.75 7.29
C TYR A 253 14.58 -15.77 6.52
N VAL A 254 14.23 -14.70 5.84
CA VAL A 254 13.00 -14.69 5.04
C VAL A 254 13.16 -15.55 3.79
N ASP A 255 14.33 -15.52 3.16
CA ASP A 255 14.62 -16.38 2.01
C ASP A 255 14.52 -17.87 2.39
N PHE A 256 15.06 -18.24 3.56
CA PHE A 256 14.90 -19.58 4.11
C PHE A 256 13.43 -19.98 4.29
N LEU A 257 12.60 -19.10 4.87
CA LEU A 257 11.19 -19.41 5.11
C LEU A 257 10.37 -19.50 3.81
N PHE A 258 10.64 -18.59 2.87
CA PHE A 258 9.83 -18.42 1.66
C PHE A 258 10.26 -19.33 0.52
N ASN A 259 11.57 -19.53 0.34
CA ASN A 259 12.13 -20.25 -0.80
C ASN A 259 12.69 -21.64 -0.43
N ASP A 260 13.45 -21.78 0.67
CA ASP A 260 14.02 -23.08 1.05
C ASP A 260 12.99 -24.00 1.64
N LEU A 261 12.13 -23.49 2.56
CA LEU A 261 11.05 -24.27 3.17
C LEU A 261 9.75 -24.25 2.36
N ASP A 262 9.59 -23.29 1.45
CA ASP A 262 8.40 -23.08 0.60
C ASP A 262 7.08 -23.15 1.42
N LEU A 263 7.05 -22.43 2.55
CA LEU A 263 5.92 -22.47 3.47
C LEU A 263 4.65 -21.86 2.84
N PRO A 264 3.47 -22.45 3.12
CA PRO A 264 2.19 -21.91 2.69
C PRO A 264 1.96 -20.48 3.22
N ASN A 265 1.18 -19.67 2.48
CA ASN A 265 0.92 -18.27 2.85
C ASN A 265 0.30 -18.10 4.24
N ASP A 266 -0.69 -18.92 4.57
CA ASP A 266 -1.37 -18.90 5.86
C ASP A 266 -0.41 -19.18 7.02
N MET A 267 0.52 -20.11 6.84
CA MET A 267 1.56 -20.42 7.83
C MET A 267 2.56 -19.25 7.96
N LEU A 268 2.98 -18.63 6.86
CA LEU A 268 3.86 -17.47 6.89
C LEU A 268 3.18 -16.29 7.59
N VAL A 269 1.93 -16.01 7.28
CA VAL A 269 1.14 -14.96 7.94
C VAL A 269 0.99 -15.26 9.43
N ASP A 270 0.74 -16.51 9.81
CA ASP A 270 0.66 -16.93 11.21
C ASP A 270 1.98 -16.68 11.95
N ILE A 271 3.12 -17.05 11.35
CA ILE A 271 4.46 -16.79 11.92
C ILE A 271 4.65 -15.29 12.20
N PHE A 272 4.39 -14.43 11.21
CA PHE A 272 4.60 -12.99 11.38
C PHE A 272 3.58 -12.34 12.32
N ARG A 273 2.36 -12.84 12.37
CA ARG A 273 1.28 -12.30 13.20
C ARG A 273 1.41 -12.73 14.67
N ASN A 274 1.69 -14.01 14.91
CA ASN A 274 1.57 -14.61 16.23
C ASN A 274 2.92 -14.95 16.87
N HIS A 275 4.02 -15.04 16.11
CA HIS A 275 5.32 -15.47 16.60
C HIS A 275 6.43 -14.40 16.46
N VAL A 276 6.21 -13.38 15.65
CA VAL A 276 7.10 -12.19 15.60
C VAL A 276 6.49 -11.10 16.48
N THR A 277 7.23 -10.61 17.44
CA THR A 277 6.76 -9.59 18.39
C THR A 277 6.32 -8.33 17.65
N GLU A 278 5.16 -7.81 17.98
CA GLU A 278 4.68 -6.53 17.49
C GLU A 278 5.38 -5.35 18.19
N THR A 279 5.61 -4.26 17.46
CA THR A 279 6.16 -3.02 18.01
C THR A 279 5.38 -1.80 17.54
N THR A 280 5.28 -0.80 18.42
CA THR A 280 4.82 0.55 18.11
C THR A 280 5.99 1.53 17.96
N LYS A 281 7.24 1.05 18.18
CA LYS A 281 8.46 1.85 18.07
C LYS A 281 9.19 1.48 16.81
N ASP A 282 8.77 2.08 15.73
CA ASP A 282 9.36 1.90 14.40
C ASP A 282 9.85 3.22 13.82
N CYS A 283 10.48 3.14 12.68
CA CYS A 283 10.81 4.27 11.82
C CYS A 283 10.60 3.88 10.36
N VAL A 284 10.23 4.87 9.57
CA VAL A 284 10.12 4.73 8.13
C VAL A 284 11.29 5.45 7.47
N ILE A 285 11.93 4.77 6.53
CA ILE A 285 12.99 5.33 5.69
C ILE A 285 12.49 5.35 4.26
N ILE A 286 12.54 6.51 3.61
CA ILE A 286 12.41 6.65 2.17
C ILE A 286 13.73 7.22 1.67
N PHE A 287 14.42 6.48 0.82
CA PHE A 287 15.66 6.90 0.17
C PHE A 287 15.49 6.79 -1.33
N ILE A 288 15.66 7.90 -2.03
CA ILE A 288 15.51 7.97 -3.49
C ILE A 288 16.80 8.53 -4.06
N GLU A 289 17.38 7.83 -5.03
CA GLU A 289 18.59 8.20 -5.74
C GLU A 289 18.29 8.25 -7.24
N ILE A 290 18.72 9.35 -7.86
CA ILE A 290 18.59 9.60 -9.30
C ILE A 290 19.98 9.81 -9.89
#